data_3b00afb1eb5189ba777982087911887e
#
_entry.id   3b00afb1eb5189ba777982087911887e
#
_cell.length_a   1.000
_cell.length_b   1.000
_cell.length_c   1.000
_cell.angle_alpha   90.00
_cell.angle_beta   90.00
_cell.angle_gamma   90.00
#
_symmetry.space_group_name_H-M   'P 1'
#
loop_
_entity.id
_entity.type
_entity.pdbx_description
1 polymer ?
#
loop_
_entity_poly.entity_id
_entity_poly.type
_entity_poly.pdbx_seq_one_letter_code
_entity_poly.pdbx_strand_id
1 'polypeptide(L)'
;LAAIIVSLTLIPMLASRFLTNKTDITKEGKFFGAVKSNYLKIINWAVKNRWKTVGTTLVIFMFTIMTTPKLLKMEFMPKQDQGRYSIVAELGKGLDIEKSGAMAKEIEEIIKNEPNTQSYFTIVQKDSFSINVDIGKKDTRKTSVFEIINKLRPIVEKIPDTRTNLSEDFAMGSQQRDVQFDIVGANLEEIKEVGAKVLEEIKKYPGAVDVKSTLDPGNVEARVVLDRDKIKSYGINPSVIAQTLSYSVLGGDRGDTVTVKTGVEEIDVMVRLPKEKRNDINALKNLNIKIDSGKFIKLSDVADIVMAEGSSEINKTDRIYSVTVSANDGGVGMKAIQDKLVEAYENTNPPKSVDYRWGGNSENLSDATSQLGFALGISIFLIYALLAAQFENFVLPVIIIGSIPLALVGIVWGLLLTGQPVDIMVMIGVILLAGVVVNNAIALIDFI
;
A
#
# COMPACT_ATOMS: atom_id res chain seq x y z
N LEU A 1 -22.33 6.70 27.50
CA LEU A 1 -23.38 7.20 28.40
C LEU A 1 -24.69 6.42 28.22
N ALA A 2 -25.25 6.25 26.99
CA ALA A 2 -26.49 5.51 26.74
C ALA A 2 -26.42 4.06 27.27
N ALA A 3 -25.31 3.34 27.04
CA ALA A 3 -25.10 1.99 27.55
C ALA A 3 -25.11 1.90 29.08
N ILE A 4 -24.53 2.89 29.76
CA ILE A 4 -24.54 2.96 31.24
C ILE A 4 -25.94 3.18 31.76
N ILE A 5 -26.72 4.09 31.17
CA ILE A 5 -28.11 4.34 31.56
C ILE A 5 -28.96 3.06 31.38
N VAL A 6 -28.82 2.39 30.22
CA VAL A 6 -29.51 1.12 29.94
C VAL A 6 -29.10 0.03 30.92
N SER A 7 -27.82 -0.10 31.23
CA SER A 7 -27.29 -1.09 32.18
C SER A 7 -27.79 -0.86 33.60
N LEU A 8 -27.85 0.39 34.05
CA LEU A 8 -28.25 0.72 35.40
C LEU A 8 -29.79 0.79 35.61
N THR A 9 -30.55 0.94 34.52
CA THR A 9 -32.01 1.09 34.63
C THR A 9 -32.76 -0.10 34.02
N LEU A 10 -32.54 -0.37 32.74
CA LEU A 10 -33.34 -1.36 32.00
C LEU A 10 -32.99 -2.79 32.42
N ILE A 11 -31.71 -3.12 32.62
CA ILE A 11 -31.30 -4.49 33.00
C ILE A 11 -31.82 -4.90 34.34
N PRO A 12 -31.69 -4.10 35.45
CA PRO A 12 -32.28 -4.46 36.72
C PRO A 12 -33.81 -4.54 36.69
N MET A 13 -34.47 -3.65 35.93
CA MET A 13 -35.90 -3.68 35.74
C MET A 13 -36.39 -4.98 35.03
N LEU A 14 -35.73 -5.36 33.96
CA LEU A 14 -36.03 -6.62 33.25
C LEU A 14 -35.72 -7.84 34.11
N ALA A 15 -34.58 -7.83 34.82
CA ALA A 15 -34.20 -8.91 35.73
C ALA A 15 -35.25 -9.11 36.83
N SER A 16 -35.71 -8.04 37.44
CA SER A 16 -36.76 -8.12 38.49
C SER A 16 -38.09 -8.64 37.98
N ARG A 17 -38.40 -8.47 36.68
CA ARG A 17 -39.66 -8.83 36.10
C ARG A 17 -39.67 -10.23 35.47
N PHE A 18 -38.54 -10.68 34.95
CA PHE A 18 -38.41 -11.95 34.22
C PHE A 18 -37.76 -13.06 35.08
N LEU A 19 -36.93 -12.72 36.04
CA LEU A 19 -36.33 -13.69 36.96
C LEU A 19 -37.34 -13.97 38.10
N THR A 20 -38.23 -14.93 37.89
CA THR A 20 -39.13 -15.42 38.95
C THR A 20 -38.36 -16.34 39.89
N ASN A 21 -38.62 -16.20 41.21
CA ASN A 21 -38.03 -16.94 42.34
C ASN A 21 -38.20 -18.49 42.31
N LYS A 22 -38.66 -19.06 41.18
CA LYS A 22 -38.93 -20.50 41.03
C LYS A 22 -37.94 -21.28 40.22
N THR A 23 -36.87 -20.68 39.76
CA THR A 23 -35.78 -21.47 39.16
C THR A 23 -34.97 -22.07 40.29
N ASP A 24 -35.13 -23.36 40.52
CA ASP A 24 -34.26 -24.20 41.34
C ASP A 24 -32.81 -24.07 40.82
N ILE A 25 -32.10 -23.13 41.40
CA ILE A 25 -30.67 -22.80 41.08
C ILE A 25 -29.74 -24.01 41.36
N THR A 26 -30.32 -25.05 41.97
CA THR A 26 -29.60 -26.26 42.43
C THR A 26 -29.44 -27.35 41.41
N LYS A 27 -30.12 -27.33 40.28
CA LYS A 27 -29.91 -28.33 39.19
C LYS A 27 -28.94 -27.84 38.13
N GLU A 28 -27.65 -27.87 38.47
CA GLU A 28 -26.59 -27.69 37.46
C GLU A 28 -26.70 -28.78 36.42
N GLY A 29 -26.80 -28.40 35.12
CA GLY A 29 -26.77 -29.36 34.01
C GLY A 29 -25.46 -30.17 34.05
N LYS A 30 -25.49 -31.45 33.72
CA LYS A 30 -24.33 -32.36 33.74
C LYS A 30 -23.09 -31.79 33.04
N PHE A 31 -23.27 -31.05 31.95
CA PHE A 31 -22.18 -30.39 31.23
C PHE A 31 -21.55 -29.26 32.05
N PHE A 32 -22.37 -28.37 32.60
CA PHE A 32 -21.90 -27.26 33.43
C PHE A 32 -21.23 -27.74 34.73
N GLY A 33 -21.76 -28.77 35.34
CA GLY A 33 -21.16 -29.40 36.55
C GLY A 33 -19.76 -30.01 36.22
N ALA A 34 -19.58 -30.65 35.06
CA ALA A 34 -18.28 -31.17 34.63
C ALA A 34 -17.25 -30.03 34.36
N VAL A 35 -17.68 -28.95 33.69
CA VAL A 35 -16.83 -27.77 33.44
C VAL A 35 -16.42 -27.12 34.76
N LYS A 36 -17.39 -26.91 35.70
CA LYS A 36 -17.13 -26.35 37.03
C LYS A 36 -16.17 -27.21 37.85
N SER A 37 -16.37 -28.54 37.86
CA SER A 37 -15.48 -29.46 38.59
C SER A 37 -14.04 -29.40 38.08
N ASN A 38 -13.83 -29.39 36.74
CA ASN A 38 -12.49 -29.28 36.16
C ASN A 38 -11.87 -27.92 36.43
N TYR A 39 -12.63 -26.84 36.33
CA TYR A 39 -12.19 -25.48 36.65
C TYR A 39 -11.72 -25.38 38.14
N LEU A 40 -12.50 -25.91 39.05
CA LEU A 40 -12.13 -25.92 40.51
C LEU A 40 -10.85 -26.73 40.75
N LYS A 41 -10.64 -27.85 40.06
CA LYS A 41 -9.39 -28.62 40.14
C LYS A 41 -8.18 -27.80 39.70
N ILE A 42 -8.32 -27.08 38.55
CA ILE A 42 -7.25 -26.25 38.00
C ILE A 42 -6.93 -25.08 38.93
N ILE A 43 -7.94 -24.39 39.44
CA ILE A 43 -7.73 -23.28 40.40
C ILE A 43 -7.06 -23.76 41.67
N ASN A 44 -7.55 -24.83 42.29
CA ASN A 44 -6.97 -25.37 43.51
C ASN A 44 -5.49 -25.79 43.31
N TRP A 45 -5.17 -26.36 42.16
CA TRP A 45 -3.79 -26.67 41.80
C TRP A 45 -2.95 -25.40 41.61
N ALA A 46 -3.48 -24.39 40.90
CA ALA A 46 -2.81 -23.13 40.65
C ALA A 46 -2.49 -22.36 41.93
N VAL A 47 -3.45 -22.23 42.85
CA VAL A 47 -3.28 -21.57 44.12
C VAL A 47 -2.28 -22.31 45.00
N LYS A 48 -2.37 -23.66 45.06
CA LYS A 48 -1.43 -24.48 45.84
C LYS A 48 0.01 -24.39 45.30
N ASN A 49 0.17 -24.24 43.97
CA ASN A 49 1.48 -24.20 43.29
C ASN A 49 1.76 -22.82 42.69
N ARG A 50 1.53 -21.74 43.46
CA ARG A 50 1.62 -20.34 42.95
C ARG A 50 2.86 -20.02 42.12
N TRP A 51 4.04 -20.41 42.57
CA TRP A 51 5.29 -20.16 41.84
C TRP A 51 5.42 -20.94 40.53
N LYS A 52 4.91 -22.18 40.51
CA LYS A 52 4.88 -22.96 39.25
C LYS A 52 3.90 -22.34 38.26
N THR A 53 2.74 -21.90 38.72
CA THR A 53 1.73 -21.23 37.84
C THR A 53 2.29 -19.96 37.24
N VAL A 54 2.86 -19.06 38.07
CA VAL A 54 3.48 -17.82 37.59
C VAL A 54 4.62 -18.13 36.62
N GLY A 55 5.50 -19.08 36.94
CA GLY A 55 6.60 -19.48 36.06
C GLY A 55 6.14 -20.04 34.75
N THR A 56 5.14 -20.95 34.75
CA THR A 56 4.59 -21.52 33.51
C THR A 56 3.94 -20.43 32.64
N THR A 57 3.19 -19.52 33.24
CA THR A 57 2.55 -18.41 32.53
C THR A 57 3.57 -17.47 31.89
N LEU A 58 4.64 -17.16 32.62
CA LEU A 58 5.73 -16.32 32.11
C LEU A 58 6.48 -17.01 30.97
N VAL A 59 6.71 -18.33 31.06
CA VAL A 59 7.33 -19.12 29.97
C VAL A 59 6.44 -19.12 28.73
N ILE A 60 5.13 -19.34 28.86
CA ILE A 60 4.20 -19.30 27.73
C ILE A 60 4.19 -17.90 27.10
N PHE A 61 4.16 -16.84 27.90
CA PHE A 61 4.20 -15.47 27.41
C PHE A 61 5.50 -15.16 26.64
N MET A 62 6.65 -15.49 27.23
CA MET A 62 7.96 -15.29 26.58
C MET A 62 8.09 -16.11 25.30
N PHE A 63 7.64 -17.37 25.31
CA PHE A 63 7.60 -18.22 24.13
C PHE A 63 6.73 -17.58 23.04
N THR A 64 5.55 -17.08 23.39
CA THR A 64 4.65 -16.41 22.45
C THR A 64 5.31 -15.18 21.83
N ILE A 65 5.88 -14.27 22.63
CA ILE A 65 6.56 -13.08 22.11
C ILE A 65 7.73 -13.44 21.19
N MET A 66 8.52 -14.45 21.57
CA MET A 66 9.69 -14.87 20.78
C MET A 66 9.31 -15.49 19.43
N THR A 67 8.16 -16.16 19.36
CA THR A 67 7.68 -16.81 18.13
C THR A 67 6.87 -15.89 17.23
N THR A 68 6.21 -14.86 17.78
CA THR A 68 5.34 -13.95 17.04
C THR A 68 5.98 -13.33 15.79
N PRO A 69 7.19 -12.72 15.85
CA PRO A 69 7.79 -12.07 14.68
C PRO A 69 8.11 -13.04 13.53
N LYS A 70 8.27 -14.33 13.84
CA LYS A 70 8.61 -15.36 12.85
C LYS A 70 7.40 -16.03 12.22
N LEU A 71 6.28 -16.05 12.91
CA LEU A 71 5.10 -16.83 12.53
C LEU A 71 3.95 -15.95 12.04
N LEU A 72 3.84 -14.71 12.51
CA LEU A 72 2.78 -13.79 12.11
C LEU A 72 3.27 -12.80 11.06
N LYS A 73 2.53 -12.72 9.97
CA LYS A 73 2.71 -11.70 8.94
C LYS A 73 2.19 -10.36 9.44
N MET A 74 2.81 -9.28 9.03
CA MET A 74 2.33 -7.92 9.30
C MET A 74 1.92 -7.26 8.00
N GLU A 75 0.74 -6.66 7.99
CA GLU A 75 0.15 -5.93 6.88
C GLU A 75 -0.44 -4.61 7.38
N PHE A 76 -0.54 -3.61 6.48
CA PHE A 76 -1.17 -2.33 6.87
C PHE A 76 -2.68 -2.50 7.04
N MET A 77 -3.34 -3.03 6.03
CA MET A 77 -4.77 -3.34 6.04
C MET A 77 -5.00 -4.81 5.66
N PRO A 78 -6.04 -5.45 6.22
CA PRO A 78 -6.35 -6.81 5.87
C PRO A 78 -6.81 -6.90 4.42
N LYS A 79 -6.19 -7.77 3.63
CA LYS A 79 -6.59 -8.04 2.26
C LYS A 79 -7.96 -8.71 2.25
N GLN A 80 -8.95 -8.06 1.64
CA GLN A 80 -10.32 -8.55 1.58
C GLN A 80 -10.69 -8.98 0.17
N ASP A 81 -11.25 -10.18 0.05
CA ASP A 81 -11.81 -10.65 -1.21
C ASP A 81 -13.18 -10.01 -1.48
N GLN A 82 -13.15 -8.88 -2.19
CA GLN A 82 -14.34 -8.13 -2.60
C GLN A 82 -14.91 -8.60 -3.95
N GLY A 83 -14.30 -9.60 -4.57
CA GLY A 83 -14.72 -10.08 -5.88
C GLY A 83 -14.28 -9.20 -7.05
N ARG A 84 -13.28 -8.36 -6.82
CA ARG A 84 -12.72 -7.45 -7.83
C ARG A 84 -11.21 -7.45 -7.77
N TYR A 85 -10.59 -7.23 -8.92
CA TYR A 85 -9.17 -6.97 -9.02
C TYR A 85 -8.89 -6.01 -10.16
N SER A 86 -7.74 -5.34 -10.13
CA SER A 86 -7.29 -4.44 -11.18
C SER A 86 -5.94 -4.90 -11.72
N ILE A 87 -5.78 -4.72 -13.03
CA ILE A 87 -4.51 -4.86 -13.72
C ILE A 87 -4.16 -3.47 -14.24
N VAL A 88 -3.12 -2.89 -13.73
CA VAL A 88 -2.58 -1.62 -14.22
C VAL A 88 -1.30 -1.93 -14.97
N ALA A 89 -1.25 -1.55 -16.23
CA ALA A 89 -0.06 -1.69 -17.06
C ALA A 89 0.51 -0.32 -17.39
N GLU A 90 1.76 -0.11 -17.00
CA GLU A 90 2.56 1.04 -17.42
C GLU A 90 3.32 0.63 -18.69
N LEU A 91 3.17 1.45 -19.71
CA LEU A 91 3.78 1.25 -21.01
C LEU A 91 4.94 2.23 -21.19
N GLY A 92 5.76 1.99 -22.19
CA GLY A 92 6.75 2.97 -22.61
C GLY A 92 6.11 4.31 -22.96
N LYS A 93 6.63 5.46 -22.43
CA LYS A 93 6.14 6.80 -22.82
C LYS A 93 6.35 7.06 -24.31
N GLY A 94 5.41 7.78 -24.93
CA GLY A 94 5.48 8.09 -26.37
C GLY A 94 4.82 7.03 -27.26
N LEU A 95 4.18 6.03 -26.70
CA LEU A 95 3.33 5.13 -27.47
C LEU A 95 2.08 5.86 -27.95
N ASP A 96 1.55 5.38 -29.07
CA ASP A 96 0.26 5.82 -29.56
C ASP A 96 -0.86 5.08 -28.83
N ILE A 97 -1.97 5.75 -28.56
CA ILE A 97 -3.13 5.18 -27.90
C ILE A 97 -3.66 3.90 -28.58
N GLU A 98 -3.50 3.80 -29.92
CA GLU A 98 -3.88 2.61 -30.67
C GLU A 98 -3.01 1.40 -30.31
N LYS A 99 -1.69 1.59 -30.13
CA LYS A 99 -0.78 0.54 -29.68
C LYS A 99 -1.07 0.14 -28.24
N SER A 100 -1.28 1.12 -27.37
CA SER A 100 -1.69 0.86 -25.98
C SER A 100 -3.01 0.08 -25.91
N GLY A 101 -3.97 0.42 -26.78
CA GLY A 101 -5.22 -0.31 -26.92
C GLY A 101 -5.06 -1.73 -27.47
N ALA A 102 -4.11 -1.96 -28.37
CA ALA A 102 -3.81 -3.31 -28.87
C ALA A 102 -3.22 -4.20 -27.77
N MET A 103 -2.30 -3.66 -26.94
CA MET A 103 -1.72 -4.36 -25.81
C MET A 103 -2.77 -4.63 -24.71
N ALA A 104 -3.66 -3.67 -24.47
CA ALA A 104 -4.77 -3.88 -23.54
C ALA A 104 -5.70 -5.02 -23.98
N LYS A 105 -6.00 -5.12 -25.30
CA LYS A 105 -6.82 -6.22 -25.86
C LYS A 105 -6.19 -7.59 -25.66
N GLU A 106 -4.87 -7.70 -25.72
CA GLU A 106 -4.18 -8.96 -25.46
C GLU A 106 -4.43 -9.45 -24.02
N ILE A 107 -4.38 -8.53 -23.04
CA ILE A 107 -4.71 -8.86 -21.66
C ILE A 107 -6.22 -9.12 -21.48
N GLU A 108 -7.09 -8.36 -22.18
CA GLU A 108 -8.54 -8.59 -22.14
C GLU A 108 -8.91 -10.00 -22.61
N GLU A 109 -8.23 -10.54 -23.63
CA GLU A 109 -8.44 -11.91 -24.09
C GLU A 109 -8.06 -12.95 -23.03
N ILE A 110 -6.97 -12.70 -22.29
CA ILE A 110 -6.56 -13.56 -21.17
C ILE A 110 -7.63 -13.54 -20.06
N ILE A 111 -8.11 -12.34 -19.70
CA ILE A 111 -9.14 -12.14 -18.67
C ILE A 111 -10.46 -12.77 -19.08
N LYS A 112 -10.87 -12.62 -20.34
CA LYS A 112 -12.11 -13.17 -20.88
C LYS A 112 -12.15 -14.69 -20.82
N ASN A 113 -10.99 -15.33 -20.94
CA ASN A 113 -10.86 -16.79 -20.85
C ASN A 113 -10.80 -17.30 -19.38
N GLU A 114 -10.77 -16.42 -18.38
CA GLU A 114 -10.84 -16.82 -16.98
C GLU A 114 -12.30 -17.11 -16.59
N PRO A 115 -12.62 -18.34 -16.14
CA PRO A 115 -14.01 -18.77 -15.93
C PRO A 115 -14.82 -17.95 -14.92
N ASN A 116 -14.14 -17.25 -14.02
CA ASN A 116 -14.79 -16.46 -12.97
C ASN A 116 -15.07 -15.00 -13.39
N THR A 117 -14.63 -14.56 -14.56
CA THR A 117 -14.82 -13.19 -15.02
C THR A 117 -16.30 -12.96 -15.36
N GLN A 118 -16.95 -12.03 -14.67
CA GLN A 118 -18.33 -11.61 -14.94
C GLN A 118 -18.38 -10.40 -15.87
N SER A 119 -17.55 -9.41 -15.57
CA SER A 119 -17.42 -8.21 -16.39
C SER A 119 -16.04 -7.58 -16.18
N TYR A 120 -15.62 -6.78 -17.14
CA TYR A 120 -14.41 -5.97 -17.01
C TYR A 120 -14.60 -4.61 -17.66
N PHE A 121 -13.81 -3.64 -17.20
CA PHE A 121 -13.81 -2.28 -17.72
C PHE A 121 -12.37 -1.82 -17.92
N THR A 122 -12.05 -1.39 -19.13
CA THR A 122 -10.70 -0.98 -19.53
C THR A 122 -10.64 0.51 -19.80
N ILE A 123 -9.67 1.17 -19.17
CA ILE A 123 -9.30 2.56 -19.48
C ILE A 123 -7.93 2.53 -20.15
N VAL A 124 -7.87 3.02 -21.39
CA VAL A 124 -6.63 3.09 -22.16
C VAL A 124 -6.16 4.54 -22.25
N GLN A 125 -4.91 4.76 -21.89
CA GLN A 125 -4.18 6.02 -22.05
C GLN A 125 -2.98 5.80 -23.00
N LYS A 126 -2.24 6.85 -23.33
CA LYS A 126 -1.10 6.73 -24.24
C LYS A 126 0.04 5.87 -23.71
N ASP A 127 0.29 5.99 -22.40
CA ASP A 127 1.44 5.41 -21.72
C ASP A 127 1.04 4.42 -20.60
N SER A 128 -0.25 4.12 -20.50
CA SER A 128 -0.77 3.18 -19.52
C SER A 128 -2.16 2.70 -19.89
N PHE A 129 -2.57 1.59 -19.32
CA PHE A 129 -3.98 1.19 -19.28
C PHE A 129 -4.29 0.52 -17.94
N SER A 130 -5.55 0.55 -17.57
CA SER A 130 -6.05 -0.16 -16.40
C SER A 130 -7.26 -0.99 -16.77
N ILE A 131 -7.28 -2.23 -16.32
CA ILE A 131 -8.39 -3.15 -16.51
C ILE A 131 -8.92 -3.51 -15.14
N ASN A 132 -10.15 -3.10 -14.86
CA ASN A 132 -10.84 -3.43 -13.62
C ASN A 132 -11.78 -4.60 -13.91
N VAL A 133 -11.64 -5.67 -13.15
CA VAL A 133 -12.34 -6.94 -13.39
C VAL A 133 -13.24 -7.27 -12.21
N ASP A 134 -14.49 -7.59 -12.49
CA ASP A 134 -15.46 -8.10 -11.53
C ASP A 134 -15.62 -9.61 -11.72
N ILE A 135 -15.38 -10.36 -10.65
CA ILE A 135 -15.50 -11.82 -10.60
C ILE A 135 -16.67 -12.29 -9.72
N GLY A 136 -17.49 -11.34 -9.27
CA GLY A 136 -18.66 -11.59 -8.44
C GLY A 136 -18.33 -11.86 -6.96
N LYS A 137 -19.40 -12.01 -6.18
CA LYS A 137 -19.28 -12.19 -4.73
C LYS A 137 -18.56 -13.48 -4.36
N LYS A 138 -17.84 -13.47 -3.24
CA LYS A 138 -17.10 -14.63 -2.71
C LYS A 138 -17.98 -15.89 -2.57
N ASP A 139 -19.23 -15.72 -2.16
CA ASP A 139 -20.17 -16.83 -1.94
C ASP A 139 -20.62 -17.53 -3.25
N THR A 140 -20.42 -16.89 -4.40
CA THR A 140 -20.82 -17.41 -5.72
C THR A 140 -19.72 -18.17 -6.45
N ARG A 141 -18.49 -18.20 -5.88
CA ARG A 141 -17.30 -18.81 -6.51
C ARG A 141 -16.47 -19.61 -5.50
N LYS A 142 -15.71 -20.56 -6.01
CA LYS A 142 -14.82 -21.41 -5.20
C LYS A 142 -13.41 -20.83 -5.08
N THR A 143 -12.98 -20.09 -6.08
CA THR A 143 -11.62 -19.54 -6.20
C THR A 143 -11.58 -18.13 -5.61
N SER A 144 -10.60 -17.82 -4.76
CA SER A 144 -10.42 -16.48 -4.20
C SER A 144 -9.85 -15.51 -5.25
N VAL A 145 -10.06 -14.19 -5.03
CA VAL A 145 -9.44 -13.15 -5.87
C VAL A 145 -7.92 -13.26 -5.89
N PHE A 146 -7.32 -13.61 -4.75
CA PHE A 146 -5.87 -13.77 -4.61
C PHE A 146 -5.32 -14.94 -5.43
N GLU A 147 -6.04 -16.06 -5.48
CA GLU A 147 -5.65 -17.21 -6.31
C GLU A 147 -5.71 -16.86 -7.78
N ILE A 148 -6.72 -16.09 -8.21
CA ILE A 148 -6.85 -15.63 -9.61
C ILE A 148 -5.71 -14.67 -9.95
N ILE A 149 -5.42 -13.68 -9.11
CA ILE A 149 -4.29 -12.76 -9.29
C ILE A 149 -2.98 -13.52 -9.41
N ASN A 150 -2.70 -14.47 -8.51
CA ASN A 150 -1.47 -15.26 -8.52
C ASN A 150 -1.35 -16.14 -9.76
N LYS A 151 -2.46 -16.64 -10.30
CA LYS A 151 -2.51 -17.41 -11.55
C LYS A 151 -2.25 -16.52 -12.77
N LEU A 152 -2.83 -15.32 -12.79
CA LEU A 152 -2.72 -14.41 -13.94
C LEU A 152 -1.37 -13.67 -13.99
N ARG A 153 -0.77 -13.37 -12.86
CA ARG A 153 0.49 -12.63 -12.74
C ARG A 153 1.59 -13.14 -13.69
N PRO A 154 2.01 -14.43 -13.65
CA PRO A 154 3.07 -14.93 -14.51
C PRO A 154 2.70 -14.96 -15.99
N ILE A 155 1.42 -14.83 -16.33
CA ILE A 155 0.94 -14.78 -17.72
C ILE A 155 1.04 -13.36 -18.25
N VAL A 156 0.57 -12.39 -17.44
CA VAL A 156 0.53 -10.97 -17.82
C VAL A 156 1.95 -10.37 -17.83
N GLU A 157 2.84 -10.79 -16.93
CA GLU A 157 4.25 -10.37 -16.89
C GLU A 157 5.06 -10.78 -18.14
N LYS A 158 4.60 -11.76 -18.91
CA LYS A 158 5.28 -12.17 -20.15
C LYS A 158 4.99 -11.26 -21.34
N ILE A 159 4.03 -10.34 -21.22
CA ILE A 159 3.70 -9.41 -22.31
C ILE A 159 4.85 -8.40 -22.44
N PRO A 160 5.53 -8.35 -23.59
CA PRO A 160 6.70 -7.49 -23.76
C PRO A 160 6.31 -6.01 -23.66
N ASP A 161 7.27 -5.19 -23.24
CA ASP A 161 7.15 -3.73 -23.11
C ASP A 161 6.04 -3.24 -22.17
N THR A 162 5.55 -4.11 -21.28
CA THR A 162 4.58 -3.77 -20.25
C THR A 162 5.15 -3.98 -18.86
N ARG A 163 4.84 -3.05 -17.94
CA ARG A 163 5.08 -3.21 -16.52
C ARG A 163 3.74 -3.30 -15.84
N THR A 164 3.38 -4.48 -15.42
CA THR A 164 2.07 -4.75 -14.86
C THR A 164 2.08 -4.72 -13.34
N ASN A 165 0.99 -4.24 -12.77
CA ASN A 165 0.69 -4.31 -11.36
C ASN A 165 -0.69 -4.94 -11.21
N LEU A 166 -0.75 -6.10 -10.57
CA LEU A 166 -1.98 -6.80 -10.27
C LEU A 166 -2.29 -6.66 -8.78
N SER A 167 -3.43 -6.07 -8.47
CA SER A 167 -3.87 -5.86 -7.08
C SER A 167 -5.37 -6.12 -6.95
N GLU A 168 -5.78 -6.51 -5.75
CA GLU A 168 -7.19 -6.45 -5.38
C GLU A 168 -7.66 -5.00 -5.41
N ASP A 169 -8.85 -4.76 -5.96
CA ASP A 169 -9.43 -3.43 -6.07
C ASP A 169 -9.86 -2.93 -4.68
N PHE A 170 -8.98 -2.17 -4.05
CA PHE A 170 -9.30 -1.44 -2.83
C PHE A 170 -9.75 -0.04 -3.23
N ALA A 171 -11.07 0.15 -3.25
CA ALA A 171 -11.80 1.40 -3.42
C ALA A 171 -11.01 2.57 -4.05
N MET A 172 -11.21 2.79 -5.34
CA MET A 172 -10.80 3.96 -6.10
C MET A 172 -9.27 4.23 -6.15
N GLY A 173 -8.55 3.44 -6.93
CA GLY A 173 -7.37 3.95 -7.63
C GLY A 173 -6.10 4.15 -6.84
N SER A 174 -5.90 3.52 -5.70
CA SER A 174 -4.57 3.51 -5.11
C SER A 174 -3.67 2.54 -5.90
N GLN A 175 -2.96 3.08 -6.87
CA GLN A 175 -1.83 2.39 -7.54
C GLN A 175 -0.64 2.20 -6.58
N GLN A 176 -0.88 2.36 -5.28
CA GLN A 176 0.14 2.30 -4.26
C GLN A 176 0.51 0.85 -4.00
N ARG A 177 1.80 0.54 -4.15
CA ARG A 177 2.32 -0.79 -3.82
C ARG A 177 2.35 -0.99 -2.31
N ASP A 178 2.33 -2.26 -1.90
CA ASP A 178 2.32 -2.62 -0.47
C ASP A 178 3.53 -2.05 0.26
N VAL A 179 4.71 -2.12 -0.34
CA VAL A 179 5.95 -1.62 0.25
C VAL A 179 6.57 -0.54 -0.64
N GLN A 180 6.92 0.60 -0.04
CA GLN A 180 7.67 1.68 -0.66
C GLN A 180 8.86 2.06 0.19
N PHE A 181 10.04 2.10 -0.45
CA PHE A 181 11.32 2.40 0.16
C PHE A 181 11.99 3.53 -0.61
N ASP A 182 12.11 4.69 0.02
CA ASP A 182 12.64 5.89 -0.57
C ASP A 182 14.08 6.11 -0.09
N ILE A 183 15.05 5.98 -0.99
CA ILE A 183 16.46 6.27 -0.75
C ILE A 183 16.66 7.75 -1.03
N VAL A 184 17.09 8.49 -0.03
CA VAL A 184 17.18 9.95 -0.05
C VAL A 184 18.60 10.44 0.16
N GLY A 185 18.97 11.54 -0.49
CA GLY A 185 20.28 12.13 -0.34
C GLY A 185 20.46 13.43 -1.13
N ALA A 186 21.48 14.18 -0.80
CA ALA A 186 21.78 15.45 -1.47
C ALA A 186 22.38 15.24 -2.88
N ASN A 187 23.08 14.11 -3.10
CA ASN A 187 23.74 13.78 -4.36
C ASN A 187 22.94 12.73 -5.13
N LEU A 188 22.43 13.11 -6.30
CA LEU A 188 21.60 12.26 -7.14
C LEU A 188 22.33 10.99 -7.61
N GLU A 189 23.62 11.08 -7.94
CA GLU A 189 24.38 9.95 -8.46
C GLU A 189 24.64 8.89 -7.36
N GLU A 190 24.92 9.33 -6.12
CA GLU A 190 25.10 8.43 -4.98
C GLU A 190 23.80 7.63 -4.68
N ILE A 191 22.66 8.33 -4.64
CA ILE A 191 21.38 7.65 -4.37
C ILE A 191 20.95 6.72 -5.52
N LYS A 192 21.31 7.04 -6.78
CA LYS A 192 21.06 6.15 -7.93
C LYS A 192 21.91 4.88 -7.82
N GLU A 193 23.17 4.98 -7.46
CA GLU A 193 24.04 3.81 -7.30
C GLU A 193 23.55 2.87 -6.19
N VAL A 194 23.21 3.43 -5.02
CA VAL A 194 22.64 2.66 -3.91
C VAL A 194 21.30 2.06 -4.31
N GLY A 195 20.43 2.85 -4.93
CA GLY A 195 19.10 2.40 -5.38
C GLY A 195 19.15 1.29 -6.41
N ALA A 196 20.10 1.33 -7.34
CA ALA A 196 20.27 0.27 -8.34
C ALA A 196 20.67 -1.06 -7.69
N LYS A 197 21.58 -1.04 -6.70
CA LYS A 197 21.99 -2.24 -5.95
C LYS A 197 20.81 -2.82 -5.14
N VAL A 198 20.07 -1.96 -4.43
CA VAL A 198 18.87 -2.37 -3.67
C VAL A 198 17.82 -2.97 -4.60
N LEU A 199 17.58 -2.34 -5.76
CA LEU A 199 16.63 -2.84 -6.76
C LEU A 199 17.03 -4.22 -7.29
N GLU A 200 18.30 -4.45 -7.56
CA GLU A 200 18.81 -5.74 -8.04
C GLU A 200 18.59 -6.85 -7.00
N GLU A 201 18.86 -6.56 -5.73
CA GLU A 201 18.68 -7.54 -4.65
C GLU A 201 17.20 -7.85 -4.39
N ILE A 202 16.33 -6.85 -4.37
CA ILE A 202 14.90 -7.08 -4.11
C ILE A 202 14.21 -7.82 -5.26
N LYS A 203 14.64 -7.61 -6.51
CA LYS A 203 14.13 -8.35 -7.68
C LYS A 203 14.43 -9.86 -7.60
N LYS A 204 15.48 -10.26 -6.88
CA LYS A 204 15.82 -11.68 -6.66
C LYS A 204 15.00 -12.32 -5.53
N TYR A 205 14.31 -11.53 -4.72
CA TYR A 205 13.56 -12.02 -3.58
C TYR A 205 12.16 -12.50 -4.00
N PRO A 206 11.85 -13.81 -3.90
CA PRO A 206 10.57 -14.34 -4.41
C PRO A 206 9.33 -13.81 -3.69
N GLY A 207 9.52 -13.25 -2.48
CA GLY A 207 8.44 -12.65 -1.70
C GLY A 207 8.02 -11.27 -2.18
N ALA A 208 8.85 -10.58 -2.99
CA ALA A 208 8.54 -9.28 -3.56
C ALA A 208 8.11 -9.44 -5.02
N VAL A 209 6.90 -9.01 -5.34
CA VAL A 209 6.33 -9.06 -6.71
C VAL A 209 6.04 -7.66 -7.21
N ASP A 210 5.85 -7.50 -8.53
CA ASP A 210 5.60 -6.22 -9.20
C ASP A 210 6.61 -5.13 -8.80
N VAL A 211 7.89 -5.49 -8.69
CA VAL A 211 8.96 -4.58 -8.26
C VAL A 211 9.13 -3.45 -9.27
N LYS A 212 9.08 -2.20 -8.80
CA LYS A 212 9.28 -0.98 -9.59
C LYS A 212 10.29 -0.06 -8.92
N SER A 213 11.03 0.69 -9.74
CA SER A 213 11.87 1.78 -9.26
C SER A 213 11.73 3.02 -10.14
N THR A 214 11.95 4.19 -9.55
CA THR A 214 12.12 5.44 -10.29
C THR A 214 13.42 5.48 -11.11
N LEU A 215 14.32 4.51 -10.90
CA LEU A 215 15.54 4.31 -11.70
C LEU A 215 15.29 3.56 -13.01
N ASP A 216 14.11 2.96 -13.16
CA ASP A 216 13.81 2.26 -14.39
C ASP A 216 14.02 3.20 -15.57
N PRO A 217 14.73 2.74 -16.64
CA PRO A 217 15.09 3.61 -17.74
C PRO A 217 13.87 4.32 -18.31
N GLY A 218 14.02 5.62 -18.47
CA GLY A 218 13.04 6.42 -19.19
C GLY A 218 12.99 5.98 -20.64
N ASN A 219 11.97 6.43 -21.33
CA ASN A 219 11.87 6.12 -22.77
C ASN A 219 12.91 6.88 -23.56
N VAL A 220 13.26 6.29 -24.70
CA VAL A 220 14.05 6.98 -25.70
C VAL A 220 13.28 8.21 -26.17
N GLU A 221 13.85 9.38 -25.98
CA GLU A 221 13.29 10.66 -26.39
C GLU A 221 14.10 11.27 -27.55
N ALA A 222 13.42 11.95 -28.44
CA ALA A 222 14.06 12.77 -29.47
C ALA A 222 14.41 14.13 -28.85
N ARG A 223 15.67 14.31 -28.46
CA ARG A 223 16.18 15.56 -27.87
C ARG A 223 16.66 16.49 -28.95
N VAL A 224 16.09 17.69 -28.99
CA VAL A 224 16.51 18.75 -29.89
C VAL A 224 17.63 19.56 -29.26
N VAL A 225 18.83 19.44 -29.79
CA VAL A 225 20.03 20.14 -29.32
C VAL A 225 20.24 21.36 -30.22
N LEU A 226 20.10 22.55 -29.66
CA LEU A 226 20.21 23.81 -30.41
C LEU A 226 21.67 24.20 -30.61
N ASP A 227 22.06 24.55 -31.83
CA ASP A 227 23.35 25.16 -32.17
C ASP A 227 23.29 26.67 -31.90
N ARG A 228 23.87 27.10 -30.77
CA ARG A 228 23.78 28.49 -30.32
C ARG A 228 24.44 29.48 -31.27
N ASP A 229 25.51 29.08 -31.94
CA ASP A 229 26.24 29.97 -32.87
C ASP A 229 25.44 30.18 -34.16
N LYS A 230 24.86 29.12 -34.68
CA LYS A 230 23.96 29.23 -35.88
C LYS A 230 22.70 30.00 -35.55
N ILE A 231 22.05 29.76 -34.42
CA ILE A 231 20.87 30.50 -33.95
C ILE A 231 21.18 32.00 -33.88
N LYS A 232 22.33 32.37 -33.31
CA LYS A 232 22.77 33.75 -33.21
C LYS A 232 23.04 34.36 -34.59
N SER A 233 23.68 33.59 -35.50
CA SER A 233 23.98 34.07 -36.88
C SER A 233 22.72 34.33 -37.70
N TYR A 234 21.64 33.53 -37.48
CA TYR A 234 20.36 33.71 -38.14
C TYR A 234 19.43 34.72 -37.42
N GLY A 235 19.83 35.25 -36.24
CA GLY A 235 19.01 36.16 -35.45
C GLY A 235 17.72 35.56 -34.91
N ILE A 236 17.72 34.27 -34.60
CA ILE A 236 16.51 33.54 -34.17
C ILE A 236 16.42 33.53 -32.62
N ASN A 237 15.24 33.77 -32.10
CA ASN A 237 14.95 33.53 -30.71
C ASN A 237 14.69 32.03 -30.48
N PRO A 238 15.41 31.34 -29.57
CA PRO A 238 15.17 29.91 -29.26
C PRO A 238 13.72 29.57 -28.94
N SER A 239 12.97 30.51 -28.38
CA SER A 239 11.54 30.32 -28.08
C SER A 239 10.69 30.10 -29.32
N VAL A 240 11.04 30.71 -30.48
CA VAL A 240 10.33 30.52 -31.73
C VAL A 240 10.49 29.07 -32.23
N ILE A 241 11.70 28.51 -32.07
CA ILE A 241 11.94 27.11 -32.40
C ILE A 241 11.11 26.19 -31.51
N ALA A 242 11.13 26.43 -30.19
CA ALA A 242 10.37 25.64 -29.23
C ALA A 242 8.86 25.72 -29.48
N GLN A 243 8.32 26.91 -29.75
CA GLN A 243 6.91 27.09 -30.08
C GLN A 243 6.54 26.39 -31.40
N THR A 244 7.36 26.57 -32.45
CA THR A 244 7.10 25.91 -33.75
C THR A 244 7.07 24.40 -33.63
N LEU A 245 7.97 23.80 -32.83
CA LEU A 245 7.97 22.38 -32.55
C LEU A 245 6.72 21.98 -31.74
N SER A 246 6.40 22.73 -30.69
CA SER A 246 5.22 22.48 -29.87
C SER A 246 3.93 22.49 -30.69
N TYR A 247 3.71 23.53 -31.49
CA TYR A 247 2.55 23.61 -32.38
C TYR A 247 2.52 22.48 -33.43
N SER A 248 3.69 22.15 -33.97
CA SER A 248 3.77 21.12 -35.02
C SER A 248 3.48 19.71 -34.47
N VAL A 249 3.92 19.40 -33.26
CA VAL A 249 3.83 18.06 -32.66
C VAL A 249 2.60 17.92 -31.76
N LEU A 250 2.40 18.85 -30.82
CA LEU A 250 1.32 18.78 -29.84
C LEU A 250 0.03 19.44 -30.32
N GLY A 251 0.15 20.49 -31.16
CA GLY A 251 -0.98 21.23 -31.69
C GLY A 251 -1.45 22.34 -30.74
N GLY A 252 -0.76 23.43 -30.63
CA GLY A 252 -1.15 24.56 -29.79
C GLY A 252 -1.18 24.29 -28.29
N ASP A 253 -0.92 25.31 -27.49
CA ASP A 253 -1.03 25.19 -26.04
C ASP A 253 -2.50 25.13 -25.63
N ARG A 254 -2.82 24.46 -24.52
CA ARG A 254 -4.21 24.28 -24.01
C ARG A 254 -4.95 25.60 -23.75
N GLY A 255 -4.27 26.74 -23.82
CA GLY A 255 -4.85 28.09 -23.69
C GLY A 255 -5.11 28.83 -25.01
N ASP A 256 -4.53 28.36 -26.15
CA ASP A 256 -4.60 29.00 -27.45
C ASP A 256 -5.43 28.21 -28.48
N THR A 257 -6.36 27.38 -28.03
CA THR A 257 -7.29 26.69 -28.91
C THR A 257 -8.22 27.72 -29.55
N VAL A 258 -8.22 27.73 -30.89
CA VAL A 258 -9.23 28.48 -31.63
C VAL A 258 -10.55 27.77 -31.48
N THR A 259 -11.46 28.34 -30.69
CA THR A 259 -12.80 27.78 -30.51
C THR A 259 -13.72 28.28 -31.63
N VAL A 260 -14.35 27.36 -32.34
CA VAL A 260 -15.40 27.68 -33.32
C VAL A 260 -16.76 27.47 -32.68
N LYS A 261 -17.55 28.54 -32.61
CA LYS A 261 -18.94 28.45 -32.11
C LYS A 261 -19.87 28.08 -33.25
N THR A 262 -20.45 26.89 -33.18
CA THR A 262 -21.47 26.40 -34.10
C THR A 262 -22.84 26.37 -33.43
N GLY A 263 -23.43 27.57 -33.28
CA GLY A 263 -24.77 27.71 -32.68
C GLY A 263 -24.86 27.31 -31.20
N VAL A 264 -24.97 26.04 -30.92
CA VAL A 264 -25.15 25.49 -29.54
C VAL A 264 -23.85 24.93 -28.92
N GLU A 265 -22.89 24.60 -29.74
CA GLU A 265 -21.65 23.93 -29.30
C GLU A 265 -20.41 24.79 -29.57
N GLU A 266 -19.46 24.74 -28.67
CA GLU A 266 -18.10 25.28 -28.83
C GLU A 266 -17.18 24.10 -29.20
N ILE A 267 -16.52 24.17 -30.36
CA ILE A 267 -15.61 23.13 -30.88
C ILE A 267 -14.20 23.68 -30.85
N ASP A 268 -13.31 23.02 -30.14
CA ASP A 268 -11.90 23.35 -30.12
C ASP A 268 -11.21 22.87 -31.42
N VAL A 269 -10.53 23.80 -32.08
CA VAL A 269 -9.77 23.54 -33.31
C VAL A 269 -8.29 23.41 -32.99
N MET A 270 -7.75 22.21 -33.15
CA MET A 270 -6.34 21.91 -32.94
C MET A 270 -5.62 21.75 -34.29
N VAL A 271 -4.63 22.62 -34.53
CA VAL A 271 -3.80 22.58 -35.75
C VAL A 271 -2.46 21.95 -35.44
N ARG A 272 -2.14 20.84 -36.07
CA ARG A 272 -0.87 20.12 -35.89
C ARG A 272 -0.48 19.36 -37.18
N LEU A 273 0.76 18.88 -37.25
CA LEU A 273 1.20 18.01 -38.37
C LEU A 273 0.41 16.69 -38.37
N PRO A 274 0.21 16.08 -39.57
CA PRO A 274 -0.36 14.74 -39.68
C PRO A 274 0.46 13.71 -38.86
N LYS A 275 -0.20 12.65 -38.40
CA LYS A 275 0.38 11.63 -37.50
C LYS A 275 1.68 11.03 -38.09
N GLU A 276 1.70 10.75 -39.35
CA GLU A 276 2.83 10.15 -40.06
C GLU A 276 4.08 11.05 -40.03
N LYS A 277 3.88 12.39 -40.14
CA LYS A 277 4.98 13.35 -40.10
C LYS A 277 5.44 13.69 -38.67
N ARG A 278 4.58 13.56 -37.67
CA ARG A 278 4.95 13.78 -36.27
C ARG A 278 5.82 12.67 -35.72
N ASN A 279 5.65 11.45 -36.22
CA ASN A 279 6.40 10.27 -35.79
C ASN A 279 7.68 10.04 -36.61
N ASP A 280 7.93 10.87 -37.64
CA ASP A 280 9.13 10.79 -38.46
C ASP A 280 10.14 11.87 -38.10
N ILE A 281 11.30 11.45 -37.58
CA ILE A 281 12.40 12.34 -37.19
C ILE A 281 12.89 13.16 -38.39
N ASN A 282 12.90 12.55 -39.59
CA ASN A 282 13.34 13.26 -40.81
C ASN A 282 12.33 14.35 -41.22
N ALA A 283 11.05 14.10 -41.00
CA ALA A 283 10.03 15.12 -41.21
C ALA A 283 10.19 16.29 -40.23
N LEU A 284 10.53 16.00 -38.95
CA LEU A 284 10.83 17.03 -37.95
C LEU A 284 12.11 17.80 -38.28
N LYS A 285 13.20 17.16 -38.73
CA LYS A 285 14.41 17.83 -39.19
C LYS A 285 14.18 18.82 -40.34
N ASN A 286 13.22 18.53 -41.21
CA ASN A 286 12.83 19.37 -42.33
C ASN A 286 11.75 20.40 -42.01
N LEU A 287 11.39 20.57 -40.71
CA LEU A 287 10.40 21.57 -40.28
C LEU A 287 10.90 22.97 -40.59
N ASN A 288 10.05 23.79 -41.21
CA ASN A 288 10.37 25.17 -41.56
C ASN A 288 10.18 26.09 -40.34
N ILE A 289 11.24 26.76 -39.96
CA ILE A 289 11.26 27.76 -38.89
C ILE A 289 11.28 29.16 -39.52
N LYS A 290 10.33 30.01 -39.14
CA LYS A 290 10.27 31.39 -39.61
C LYS A 290 11.29 32.23 -38.85
N ILE A 291 12.15 32.97 -39.53
CA ILE A 291 13.09 33.90 -38.93
C ILE A 291 12.59 35.34 -39.02
N ASP A 292 13.15 36.23 -38.23
CA ASP A 292 12.70 37.65 -38.12
C ASP A 292 12.73 38.39 -39.43
N SER A 293 13.62 38.03 -40.37
CA SER A 293 13.66 38.57 -41.74
C SER A 293 12.50 38.12 -42.64
N GLY A 294 11.57 37.29 -42.14
CA GLY A 294 10.44 36.74 -42.89
C GLY A 294 10.78 35.54 -43.76
N LYS A 295 12.03 35.11 -43.80
CA LYS A 295 12.46 33.91 -44.53
C LYS A 295 12.23 32.64 -43.68
N PHE A 296 12.26 31.48 -44.30
CA PHE A 296 12.16 30.19 -43.65
C PHE A 296 13.49 29.45 -43.79
N ILE A 297 13.90 28.79 -42.71
CA ILE A 297 15.04 27.87 -42.66
C ILE A 297 14.57 26.55 -42.11
N LYS A 298 15.33 25.48 -42.33
CA LYS A 298 15.02 24.17 -41.76
C LYS A 298 15.48 24.06 -40.32
N LEU A 299 14.77 23.29 -39.50
CA LEU A 299 15.20 22.98 -38.14
C LEU A 299 16.61 22.38 -38.12
N SER A 300 16.95 21.49 -39.08
CA SER A 300 18.28 20.90 -39.23
C SER A 300 19.40 21.91 -39.44
N ASP A 301 19.10 23.14 -39.86
CA ASP A 301 20.13 24.17 -40.09
C ASP A 301 20.61 24.79 -38.75
N VAL A 302 19.81 24.71 -37.71
CA VAL A 302 20.04 25.36 -36.40
C VAL A 302 19.97 24.40 -35.18
N ALA A 303 19.61 23.15 -35.41
CA ALA A 303 19.49 22.14 -34.35
C ALA A 303 19.77 20.74 -34.86
N ASP A 304 20.31 19.91 -33.95
CA ASP A 304 20.41 18.47 -34.16
C ASP A 304 19.35 17.73 -33.33
N ILE A 305 18.78 16.66 -33.91
CA ILE A 305 17.87 15.77 -33.16
C ILE A 305 18.65 14.49 -32.85
N VAL A 306 18.90 14.28 -31.58
CA VAL A 306 19.59 13.08 -31.07
C VAL A 306 18.59 12.23 -30.27
N MET A 307 18.69 10.92 -30.44
CA MET A 307 17.94 10.00 -29.59
C MET A 307 18.71 9.85 -28.28
N ALA A 308 18.08 10.12 -27.16
CA ALA A 308 18.66 10.01 -25.84
C ALA A 308 17.70 9.25 -24.93
N GLU A 309 18.25 8.48 -24.00
CA GLU A 309 17.44 7.94 -22.92
C GLU A 309 17.08 9.08 -21.97
N GLY A 310 15.79 9.34 -21.85
CA GLY A 310 15.26 10.29 -20.87
C GLY A 310 15.37 9.69 -19.46
N SER A 311 15.62 10.50 -18.45
CA SER A 311 15.35 10.09 -17.08
C SER A 311 13.85 9.97 -16.92
N SER A 312 13.37 8.81 -16.43
CA SER A 312 11.93 8.60 -16.29
C SER A 312 11.33 9.61 -15.32
N GLU A 313 12.01 9.85 -14.20
CA GLU A 313 11.54 10.74 -13.16
C GLU A 313 12.71 11.16 -12.24
N ILE A 314 12.73 12.42 -11.83
CA ILE A 314 13.64 12.92 -10.78
C ILE A 314 12.77 13.42 -9.64
N ASN A 315 12.67 12.61 -8.59
CA ASN A 315 11.84 12.91 -7.44
C ASN A 315 12.66 13.63 -6.36
N LYS A 316 11.97 14.52 -5.66
CA LYS A 316 12.46 15.16 -4.45
C LYS A 316 11.40 15.07 -3.37
N THR A 317 11.82 14.57 -2.22
CA THR A 317 11.02 14.58 -1.00
C THR A 317 11.68 15.55 -0.03
N ASP A 318 10.94 16.52 0.50
CA ASP A 318 11.47 17.58 1.37
C ASP A 318 12.68 18.33 0.78
N ARG A 319 12.67 18.59 -0.54
CA ARG A 319 13.75 19.25 -1.31
C ARG A 319 15.03 18.43 -1.47
N ILE A 320 15.06 17.19 -1.00
CA ILE A 320 16.19 16.24 -1.14
C ILE A 320 15.85 15.27 -2.26
N TYR A 321 16.85 14.88 -3.07
CA TYR A 321 16.61 13.87 -4.10
C TYR A 321 16.19 12.53 -3.49
N SER A 322 15.28 11.87 -4.15
CA SER A 322 14.80 10.54 -3.75
C SER A 322 14.74 9.57 -4.91
N VAL A 323 15.14 8.34 -4.65
CA VAL A 323 14.95 7.18 -5.51
C VAL A 323 14.04 6.21 -4.80
N THR A 324 12.90 5.92 -5.40
CA THR A 324 11.90 5.02 -4.82
C THR A 324 12.08 3.61 -5.38
N VAL A 325 12.10 2.62 -4.50
CA VAL A 325 11.95 1.20 -4.82
C VAL A 325 10.68 0.71 -4.16
N SER A 326 9.77 0.12 -4.93
CA SER A 326 8.48 -0.35 -4.43
C SER A 326 8.16 -1.75 -4.93
N ALA A 327 7.41 -2.51 -4.12
CA ALA A 327 7.02 -3.88 -4.42
C ALA A 327 5.67 -4.22 -3.79
N ASN A 328 4.99 -5.21 -4.35
CA ASN A 328 3.83 -5.83 -3.72
C ASN A 328 4.23 -7.07 -2.94
N ASP A 329 3.43 -7.42 -1.94
CA ASP A 329 3.60 -8.63 -1.16
C ASP A 329 3.12 -9.87 -1.93
N GLY A 330 4.05 -10.76 -2.24
CA GLY A 330 3.79 -12.07 -2.85
C GLY A 330 3.26 -13.13 -1.88
N GLY A 331 2.90 -12.72 -0.63
CA GLY A 331 2.33 -13.61 0.40
C GLY A 331 3.27 -13.93 1.55
N VAL A 332 4.40 -13.22 1.67
CA VAL A 332 5.36 -13.36 2.79
C VAL A 332 5.08 -12.39 3.94
N GLY A 333 4.26 -11.37 3.68
CA GLY A 333 3.96 -10.26 4.58
C GLY A 333 4.86 -9.05 4.34
N MET A 334 4.29 -7.87 4.49
CA MET A 334 4.95 -6.59 4.24
C MET A 334 6.26 -6.44 5.03
N LYS A 335 6.26 -6.84 6.30
CA LYS A 335 7.42 -6.75 7.18
C LYS A 335 8.63 -7.54 6.66
N ALA A 336 8.43 -8.72 6.10
CA ALA A 336 9.52 -9.53 5.54
C ALA A 336 10.19 -8.84 4.34
N ILE A 337 9.40 -8.15 3.50
CA ILE A 337 9.92 -7.36 2.38
C ILE A 337 10.65 -6.12 2.88
N GLN A 338 10.12 -5.45 3.90
CA GLN A 338 10.79 -4.31 4.54
C GLN A 338 12.15 -4.71 5.12
N ASP A 339 12.22 -5.80 5.87
CA ASP A 339 13.47 -6.29 6.46
C ASP A 339 14.50 -6.63 5.36
N LYS A 340 14.02 -7.22 4.23
CA LYS A 340 14.90 -7.52 3.10
C LYS A 340 15.39 -6.27 2.37
N LEU A 341 14.59 -5.21 2.26
CA LEU A 341 15.00 -3.93 1.70
C LEU A 341 16.05 -3.24 2.57
N VAL A 342 15.88 -3.26 3.90
CA VAL A 342 16.88 -2.73 4.85
C VAL A 342 18.18 -3.52 4.75
N GLU A 343 18.11 -4.86 4.74
CA GLU A 343 19.29 -5.73 4.56
C GLU A 343 20.02 -5.41 3.23
N ALA A 344 19.27 -5.28 2.14
CA ALA A 344 19.84 -4.92 0.85
C ALA A 344 20.50 -3.55 0.87
N TYR A 345 19.89 -2.55 1.52
CA TYR A 345 20.45 -1.22 1.69
C TYR A 345 21.74 -1.24 2.52
N GLU A 346 21.75 -1.90 3.67
CA GLU A 346 22.94 -2.01 4.54
C GLU A 346 24.10 -2.71 3.84
N ASN A 347 23.83 -3.75 3.03
CA ASN A 347 24.83 -4.45 2.24
C ASN A 347 25.49 -3.57 1.16
N THR A 348 24.88 -2.46 0.76
CA THR A 348 25.52 -1.50 -0.17
C THR A 348 26.61 -0.68 0.47
N ASN A 349 26.76 -0.68 1.81
CA ASN A 349 27.62 0.20 2.59
C ASN A 349 27.42 1.67 2.17
N PRO A 350 26.20 2.23 2.34
CA PRO A 350 25.87 3.54 1.80
C PRO A 350 26.72 4.66 2.41
N PRO A 351 27.04 5.71 1.63
CA PRO A 351 27.66 6.92 2.17
C PRO A 351 26.81 7.55 3.27
N LYS A 352 27.41 8.24 4.23
CA LYS A 352 26.69 8.94 5.31
C LYS A 352 25.73 10.04 4.81
N SER A 353 25.89 10.48 3.57
CA SER A 353 25.02 11.44 2.88
C SER A 353 23.72 10.83 2.33
N VAL A 354 23.63 9.51 2.32
CA VAL A 354 22.47 8.74 1.82
C VAL A 354 21.78 8.11 3.00
N ASP A 355 20.48 8.28 3.06
CA ASP A 355 19.59 7.68 4.07
C ASP A 355 18.39 7.06 3.39
N TYR A 356 17.51 6.38 4.14
CA TYR A 356 16.28 5.86 3.62
C TYR A 356 15.07 6.27 4.47
N ARG A 357 13.90 6.27 3.83
CA ARG A 357 12.61 6.49 4.48
C ARG A 357 11.59 5.50 3.95
N TRP A 358 10.65 5.17 4.78
CA TRP A 358 9.47 4.44 4.34
C TRP A 358 8.48 5.42 3.69
N GLY A 359 7.83 5.00 2.63
CA GLY A 359 6.74 5.73 1.98
C GLY A 359 5.48 4.88 1.87
N GLY A 360 4.39 5.53 1.53
CA GLY A 360 3.13 4.86 1.26
C GLY A 360 2.59 4.00 2.40
N ASN A 361 2.15 2.78 2.10
CA ASN A 361 1.60 1.87 3.12
C ASN A 361 2.65 1.45 4.15
N SER A 362 3.93 1.46 3.81
CA SER A 362 5.02 1.18 4.76
C SER A 362 5.16 2.28 5.81
N GLU A 363 5.07 3.54 5.40
CA GLU A 363 5.05 4.70 6.30
C GLU A 363 3.81 4.66 7.19
N ASN A 364 2.63 4.46 6.57
CA ASN A 364 1.37 4.36 7.30
C ASN A 364 1.38 3.26 8.36
N LEU A 365 1.96 2.09 8.07
CA LEU A 365 2.11 1.00 9.04
C LEU A 365 3.05 1.39 10.17
N SER A 366 4.19 1.99 9.86
CA SER A 366 5.17 2.46 10.86
C SER A 366 4.55 3.49 11.80
N ASP A 367 3.87 4.48 11.23
CA ASP A 367 3.21 5.54 11.96
C ASP A 367 2.06 5.02 12.82
N ALA A 368 1.21 4.17 12.25
CA ALA A 368 0.11 3.55 12.99
C ALA A 368 0.63 2.69 14.16
N THR A 369 1.67 1.89 13.94
CA THR A 369 2.28 1.07 14.99
C THR A 369 2.83 1.93 16.12
N SER A 370 3.53 3.02 15.79
CA SER A 370 4.07 3.96 16.77
C SER A 370 2.97 4.68 17.55
N GLN A 371 1.97 5.23 16.85
CA GLN A 371 0.87 5.98 17.46
C GLN A 371 -0.03 5.08 18.32
N LEU A 372 -0.37 3.89 17.84
CA LEU A 372 -1.18 2.93 18.59
C LEU A 372 -0.40 2.36 19.77
N GLY A 373 0.91 2.12 19.63
CA GLY A 373 1.77 1.73 20.75
C GLY A 373 1.82 2.81 21.85
N PHE A 374 1.95 4.07 21.45
CA PHE A 374 1.91 5.21 22.39
C PHE A 374 0.52 5.34 23.06
N ALA A 375 -0.57 5.21 22.29
CA ALA A 375 -1.92 5.23 22.80
C ALA A 375 -2.19 4.09 23.80
N LEU A 376 -1.69 2.89 23.53
CA LEU A 376 -1.75 1.75 24.45
C LEU A 376 -0.99 2.06 25.74
N GLY A 377 0.21 2.62 25.66
CA GLY A 377 1.00 3.02 26.83
C GLY A 377 0.29 4.04 27.69
N ILE A 378 -0.27 5.10 27.09
CA ILE A 378 -1.09 6.09 27.82
C ILE A 378 -2.32 5.44 28.43
N SER A 379 -3.01 4.57 27.71
CA SER A 379 -4.21 3.87 28.20
C SER A 379 -3.89 3.04 29.44
N ILE A 380 -2.80 2.28 29.42
CA ILE A 380 -2.35 1.48 30.57
C ILE A 380 -2.00 2.39 31.75
N PHE A 381 -1.32 3.51 31.51
CA PHE A 381 -1.00 4.47 32.57
C PHE A 381 -2.25 5.09 33.22
N LEU A 382 -3.22 5.51 32.37
CA LEU A 382 -4.48 6.08 32.88
C LEU A 382 -5.31 5.06 33.66
N ILE A 383 -5.37 3.81 33.16
CA ILE A 383 -6.01 2.70 33.90
C ILE A 383 -5.32 2.49 35.24
N TYR A 384 -3.98 2.48 35.26
CA TYR A 384 -3.22 2.36 36.50
C TYR A 384 -3.57 3.48 37.51
N ALA A 385 -3.53 4.73 37.04
CA ALA A 385 -3.82 5.89 37.89
C ALA A 385 -5.26 5.85 38.47
N LEU A 386 -6.23 5.49 37.60
CA LEU A 386 -7.63 5.35 37.99
C LEU A 386 -7.80 4.25 39.06
N LEU A 387 -7.22 3.07 38.83
CA LEU A 387 -7.32 1.95 39.75
C LEU A 387 -6.58 2.23 41.08
N ALA A 388 -5.42 2.90 41.02
CA ALA A 388 -4.70 3.29 42.24
C ALA A 388 -5.52 4.25 43.09
N ALA A 389 -6.24 5.18 42.47
CA ALA A 389 -7.16 6.08 43.20
C ALA A 389 -8.41 5.35 43.69
N GLN A 390 -8.96 4.40 42.94
CA GLN A 390 -10.18 3.66 43.31
C GLN A 390 -9.93 2.67 44.46
N PHE A 391 -8.79 1.96 44.44
CA PHE A 391 -8.46 0.95 45.47
C PHE A 391 -7.61 1.53 46.63
N GLU A 392 -7.24 2.81 46.57
CA GLU A 392 -6.33 3.45 47.54
C GLU A 392 -5.04 2.61 47.79
N ASN A 393 -4.59 1.90 46.75
CA ASN A 393 -3.47 0.96 46.82
C ASN A 393 -2.69 0.96 45.49
N PHE A 394 -1.36 0.97 45.58
CA PHE A 394 -0.49 0.97 44.39
C PHE A 394 -0.14 -0.44 43.89
N VAL A 395 -0.34 -1.50 44.70
CA VAL A 395 0.03 -2.87 44.31
C VAL A 395 -1.10 -3.57 43.55
N LEU A 396 -2.35 -3.40 44.00
CA LEU A 396 -3.52 -4.03 43.35
C LEU A 396 -3.65 -3.70 41.87
N PRO A 397 -3.51 -2.44 41.45
CA PRO A 397 -3.53 -2.09 40.03
C PRO A 397 -2.48 -2.83 39.18
N VAL A 398 -1.28 -3.04 39.72
CA VAL A 398 -0.22 -3.76 39.02
C VAL A 398 -0.62 -5.22 38.77
N ILE A 399 -1.27 -5.85 39.75
CA ILE A 399 -1.77 -7.23 39.61
C ILE A 399 -2.87 -7.30 38.55
N ILE A 400 -3.79 -6.34 38.53
CA ILE A 400 -4.88 -6.24 37.55
C ILE A 400 -4.32 -6.07 36.16
N ILE A 401 -3.41 -5.11 35.93
CA ILE A 401 -2.78 -4.79 34.67
C ILE A 401 -1.92 -5.96 34.16
N GLY A 402 -1.37 -6.77 35.07
CA GLY A 402 -0.66 -8.00 34.74
C GLY A 402 -1.48 -9.02 33.94
N SER A 403 -2.80 -8.85 33.85
CA SER A 403 -3.68 -9.65 32.99
C SER A 403 -3.59 -9.25 31.50
N ILE A 404 -3.21 -8.01 31.16
CA ILE A 404 -3.12 -7.51 29.79
C ILE A 404 -2.07 -8.29 28.97
N PRO A 405 -0.81 -8.46 29.41
CA PRO A 405 0.18 -9.28 28.71
C PRO A 405 -0.30 -10.71 28.42
N LEU A 406 -1.07 -11.28 29.33
CA LEU A 406 -1.61 -12.63 29.15
C LEU A 406 -2.71 -12.69 28.08
N ALA A 407 -3.49 -11.63 27.94
CA ALA A 407 -4.48 -11.52 26.87
C ALA A 407 -3.82 -11.50 25.47
N LEU A 408 -2.62 -10.91 25.34
CA LEU A 408 -1.86 -10.93 24.10
C LEU A 408 -1.51 -12.35 23.64
N VAL A 409 -1.26 -13.27 24.59
CA VAL A 409 -1.04 -14.68 24.24
C VAL A 409 -2.26 -15.24 23.50
N GLY A 410 -3.47 -14.96 23.99
CA GLY A 410 -4.71 -15.42 23.34
C GLY A 410 -4.88 -14.84 21.93
N ILE A 411 -4.55 -13.55 21.75
CA ILE A 411 -4.62 -12.89 20.43
C ILE A 411 -3.65 -13.56 19.45
N VAL A 412 -2.38 -13.70 19.82
CA VAL A 412 -1.34 -14.28 18.96
C VAL A 412 -1.72 -15.69 18.53
N TRP A 413 -2.11 -16.55 19.45
CA TRP A 413 -2.53 -17.91 19.13
C TRP A 413 -3.85 -17.94 18.33
N GLY A 414 -4.77 -17.03 18.59
CA GLY A 414 -5.99 -16.87 17.79
C GLY A 414 -5.68 -16.52 16.33
N LEU A 415 -4.79 -15.55 16.09
CA LEU A 415 -4.34 -15.17 14.76
C LEU A 415 -3.60 -16.30 14.05
N LEU A 416 -2.73 -17.03 14.75
CA LEU A 416 -2.02 -18.19 14.18
C LEU A 416 -2.98 -19.30 13.78
N LEU A 417 -3.97 -19.62 14.60
CA LEU A 417 -4.96 -20.67 14.30
C LEU A 417 -5.88 -20.30 13.13
N THR A 418 -6.18 -19.02 12.97
CA THR A 418 -7.04 -18.52 11.88
C THR A 418 -6.25 -18.12 10.64
N GLY A 419 -4.91 -18.11 10.70
CA GLY A 419 -4.03 -17.69 9.59
C GLY A 419 -4.14 -16.21 9.23
N GLN A 420 -4.62 -15.38 10.16
CA GLN A 420 -4.79 -13.95 9.92
C GLN A 420 -3.51 -13.18 10.24
N PRO A 421 -3.15 -12.14 9.45
CA PRO A 421 -2.00 -11.28 9.74
C PRO A 421 -2.30 -10.33 10.91
N VAL A 422 -1.24 -9.71 11.42
CA VAL A 422 -1.35 -8.55 12.32
C VAL A 422 -1.49 -7.31 11.47
N ASP A 423 -2.61 -6.63 11.59
CA ASP A 423 -2.93 -5.39 10.88
C ASP A 423 -3.37 -4.28 11.85
N ILE A 424 -3.71 -3.11 11.34
CA ILE A 424 -4.21 -1.99 12.16
C ILE A 424 -5.47 -2.38 12.93
N MET A 425 -6.36 -3.18 12.36
CA MET A 425 -7.61 -3.58 13.03
C MET A 425 -7.32 -4.47 14.23
N VAL A 426 -6.35 -5.38 14.10
CA VAL A 426 -5.86 -6.20 15.22
C VAL A 426 -5.25 -5.31 16.30
N MET A 427 -4.44 -4.30 15.95
CA MET A 427 -3.84 -3.38 16.92
C MET A 427 -4.89 -2.58 17.71
N ILE A 428 -5.92 -2.09 17.02
CA ILE A 428 -7.08 -1.44 17.67
C ILE A 428 -7.80 -2.45 18.58
N GLY A 429 -7.98 -3.69 18.12
CA GLY A 429 -8.56 -4.78 18.90
C GLY A 429 -7.79 -5.08 20.19
N VAL A 430 -6.44 -5.00 20.15
CA VAL A 430 -5.59 -5.14 21.35
C VAL A 430 -5.90 -4.06 22.38
N ILE A 431 -6.05 -2.81 21.96
CA ILE A 431 -6.36 -1.69 22.87
C ILE A 431 -7.75 -1.89 23.50
N LEU A 432 -8.74 -2.27 22.70
CA LEU A 432 -10.09 -2.56 23.19
C LEU A 432 -10.09 -3.74 24.18
N LEU A 433 -9.37 -4.82 23.84
CA LEU A 433 -9.29 -6.01 24.68
C LEU A 433 -8.60 -5.70 26.01
N ALA A 434 -7.59 -4.84 26.04
CA ALA A 434 -6.95 -4.42 27.29
C ALA A 434 -7.97 -3.82 28.28
N GLY A 435 -8.89 -2.98 27.81
CA GLY A 435 -9.98 -2.44 28.62
C GLY A 435 -10.95 -3.51 29.14
N VAL A 436 -11.34 -4.46 28.29
CA VAL A 436 -12.27 -5.55 28.66
C VAL A 436 -11.64 -6.50 29.68
N VAL A 437 -10.37 -6.86 29.48
CA VAL A 437 -9.64 -7.77 30.40
C VAL A 437 -9.46 -7.15 31.78
N VAL A 438 -9.11 -5.86 31.81
CA VAL A 438 -8.99 -5.12 33.06
C VAL A 438 -10.33 -5.05 33.82
N ASN A 439 -11.43 -4.76 33.10
CA ASN A 439 -12.75 -4.73 33.71
C ASN A 439 -13.14 -6.07 34.36
N ASN A 440 -12.85 -7.20 33.70
CA ASN A 440 -13.09 -8.52 34.25
C ASN A 440 -12.19 -8.83 35.45
N ALA A 441 -10.93 -8.37 35.43
CA ALA A 441 -10.00 -8.54 36.56
C ALA A 441 -10.39 -7.69 37.77
N ILE A 442 -10.92 -6.47 37.52
CA ILE A 442 -11.49 -5.62 38.60
C ILE A 442 -12.64 -6.34 39.32
N ALA A 443 -13.61 -6.85 38.55
CA ALA A 443 -14.77 -7.55 39.11
C ALA A 443 -14.34 -8.77 39.96
N LEU A 444 -13.28 -9.48 39.51
CA LEU A 444 -12.76 -10.63 40.29
C LEU A 444 -12.07 -10.20 41.60
N ILE A 445 -11.29 -9.13 41.57
CA ILE A 445 -10.55 -8.63 42.76
C ILE A 445 -11.50 -7.97 43.75
N ASP A 446 -12.53 -7.26 43.28
CA ASP A 446 -13.54 -6.66 44.15
C ASP A 446 -14.36 -7.72 44.90
N PHE A 447 -14.44 -8.93 44.37
CA PHE A 447 -15.15 -10.05 44.98
C PHE A 447 -14.29 -10.85 46.01
N ILE A 448 -12.96 -10.73 45.96
CA ILE A 448 -12.02 -11.43 46.85
C ILE A 448 -11.75 -10.61 48.10
#